data_d0e1e6f1bac3d996a1d832623a356b27
#
_entry.id   d0e1e6f1bac3d996a1d832623a356b27
#
_cell.length_a   1.000
_cell.length_b   1.000
_cell.length_c   1.000
_cell.angle_alpha   90.00
_cell.angle_beta   90.00
_cell.angle_gamma   90.00
#
_symmetry.space_group_name_H-M   'P 1'
#
loop_
_entity.id
_entity.type
_entity.pdbx_description
1 polymer ?
#
loop_
_entity_poly.entity_id
_entity_poly.type
_entity_poly.pdbx_seq_one_letter_code
_entity_poly.pdbx_strand_id
1 'polypeptide(L)'
;MTKFKIVPLSKEFADHIRKSRKDEFDNEVVEQEATGYGPCRVSLAPFVPGTDRRLVFSHSPFEKQNAYNQNGPIFIHAKEVEPYGDIHRFPPAIKADPENFPLTLIGYDRDQQMVFTKLVGEADVDELIARIFEENLNVEFLHARNA
;
A
#
# COMPACT_ATOMS: atom_id res chain seq x y z
N MET A 1 22.79 6.23 -7.39
CA MET A 1 21.32 6.24 -7.37
C MET A 1 20.82 5.72 -6.03
N THR A 2 19.93 6.45 -5.39
CA THR A 2 19.34 6.05 -4.12
C THR A 2 18.43 4.83 -4.32
N LYS A 3 18.64 3.80 -3.51
CA LYS A 3 17.76 2.64 -3.51
C LYS A 3 16.64 2.85 -2.52
N PHE A 4 15.47 2.42 -2.85
CA PHE A 4 14.32 2.41 -1.95
C PHE A 4 13.92 0.97 -1.66
N LYS A 5 13.05 0.80 -0.67
CA LYS A 5 12.54 -0.49 -0.27
C LYS A 5 11.02 -0.42 -0.21
N ILE A 6 10.37 -1.32 -0.93
CA ILE A 6 8.92 -1.51 -0.84
C ILE A 6 8.62 -2.34 0.41
N VAL A 7 7.66 -1.88 1.23
CA VAL A 7 7.27 -2.57 2.45
C VAL A 7 5.79 -2.96 2.33
N PRO A 8 5.51 -4.21 1.92
CA PRO A 8 4.14 -4.71 1.89
C PRO A 8 3.65 -5.04 3.30
N LEU A 9 2.36 -5.28 3.43
CA LEU A 9 1.80 -5.78 4.67
C LEU A 9 2.39 -7.16 4.95
N SER A 10 2.77 -7.43 6.20
CA SER A 10 3.43 -8.69 6.54
C SER A 10 2.46 -9.87 6.47
N LYS A 11 3.03 -11.06 6.23
CA LYS A 11 2.25 -12.29 6.25
C LYS A 11 1.66 -12.55 7.63
N GLU A 12 2.44 -12.28 8.68
CA GLU A 12 2.03 -12.48 10.07
C GLU A 12 0.81 -11.62 10.41
N PHE A 13 0.82 -10.35 10.01
CA PHE A 13 -0.32 -9.46 10.23
C PHE A 13 -1.55 -9.94 9.45
N ALA A 14 -1.37 -10.33 8.19
CA ALA A 14 -2.46 -10.84 7.36
C ALA A 14 -3.06 -12.11 7.95
N ASP A 15 -2.23 -13.03 8.44
CA ASP A 15 -2.70 -14.26 9.08
C ASP A 15 -3.48 -13.96 10.36
N HIS A 16 -3.03 -12.97 11.13
CA HIS A 16 -3.76 -12.52 12.32
C HIS A 16 -5.16 -12.02 11.95
N ILE A 17 -5.27 -11.21 10.89
CA ILE A 17 -6.56 -10.70 10.41
C ILE A 17 -7.46 -11.85 9.95
N ARG A 18 -6.91 -12.84 9.24
CA ARG A 18 -7.67 -14.00 8.77
C ARG A 18 -8.22 -14.83 9.92
N LYS A 19 -7.48 -14.91 11.02
CA LYS A 19 -7.89 -15.68 12.20
C LYS A 19 -8.85 -14.92 13.10
N SER A 20 -8.51 -13.68 13.44
CA SER A 20 -9.28 -12.88 14.39
C SER A 20 -10.58 -12.34 13.81
N ARG A 21 -10.61 -12.07 12.52
CA ARG A 21 -11.73 -11.47 11.82
C ARG A 21 -12.14 -10.13 12.42
N LYS A 22 -11.19 -9.45 13.06
CA LYS A 22 -11.34 -8.11 13.62
C LYS A 22 -10.13 -7.28 13.22
N ASP A 23 -10.35 -6.00 12.91
CA ASP A 23 -9.26 -5.08 12.65
C ASP A 23 -8.86 -4.32 13.93
N GLU A 24 -7.85 -3.46 13.81
CA GLU A 24 -7.32 -2.70 14.95
C GLU A 24 -8.29 -1.65 15.50
N PHE A 25 -9.41 -1.40 14.81
CA PHE A 25 -10.46 -0.48 15.23
C PHE A 25 -11.72 -1.22 15.67
N ASP A 26 -11.60 -2.51 15.92
CA ASP A 26 -12.69 -3.39 16.38
C ASP A 26 -13.84 -3.55 15.35
N ASN A 27 -13.57 -3.30 14.08
CA ASN A 27 -14.51 -3.61 13.02
C ASN A 27 -14.44 -5.07 12.63
N GLU A 28 -15.57 -5.65 12.26
CA GLU A 28 -15.57 -6.98 11.67
C GLU A 28 -14.96 -6.95 10.27
N VAL A 29 -14.10 -7.92 9.99
CA VAL A 29 -13.51 -8.09 8.67
C VAL A 29 -14.58 -8.59 7.72
N VAL A 30 -14.71 -7.95 6.56
CA VAL A 30 -15.68 -8.35 5.54
C VAL A 30 -14.99 -9.22 4.49
N GLU A 31 -15.53 -10.41 4.28
CA GLU A 31 -15.08 -11.27 3.18
C GLU A 31 -16.05 -11.14 2.02
N GLN A 32 -15.54 -10.90 0.83
CA GLN A 32 -16.36 -10.69 -0.37
C GLN A 32 -15.62 -11.13 -1.63
N GLU A 33 -16.39 -11.37 -2.70
CA GLU A 33 -15.81 -11.50 -4.04
C GLU A 33 -15.24 -10.18 -4.47
N ALA A 34 -14.06 -10.20 -5.09
CA ALA A 34 -13.43 -8.97 -5.56
C ALA A 34 -14.25 -8.36 -6.69
N THR A 35 -14.57 -7.06 -6.56
CA THR A 35 -15.32 -6.30 -7.57
C THR A 35 -14.41 -5.32 -8.31
N GLY A 36 -13.18 -5.14 -7.86
CA GLY A 36 -12.18 -4.27 -8.46
C GLY A 36 -10.80 -4.90 -8.34
N TYR A 37 -9.80 -4.15 -8.78
CA TYR A 37 -8.43 -4.67 -8.90
C TYR A 37 -7.60 -4.56 -7.63
N GLY A 38 -8.01 -3.82 -6.64
CA GLY A 38 -7.31 -3.68 -5.37
C GLY A 38 -6.25 -2.58 -5.36
N PRO A 39 -4.98 -2.89 -5.12
CA PRO A 39 -4.33 -4.22 -5.06
C PRO A 39 -4.43 -4.90 -3.69
N CYS A 40 -4.06 -6.17 -3.64
CA CYS A 40 -3.82 -6.87 -2.39
C CYS A 40 -2.60 -6.26 -1.70
N ARG A 41 -2.71 -5.92 -0.42
CA ARG A 41 -1.63 -5.22 0.31
C ARG A 41 -0.49 -6.13 0.74
N VAL A 42 -0.64 -7.43 0.61
CA VAL A 42 0.43 -8.40 0.90
C VAL A 42 1.24 -8.71 -0.36
N SER A 43 0.58 -9.23 -1.39
CA SER A 43 1.25 -9.61 -2.64
C SER A 43 1.56 -8.41 -3.53
N LEU A 44 0.89 -7.28 -3.32
CA LEU A 44 0.92 -6.07 -4.16
C LEU A 44 0.58 -6.38 -5.62
N ALA A 45 -0.29 -7.37 -5.81
CA ALA A 45 -0.80 -7.79 -7.11
C ALA A 45 -2.28 -7.45 -7.23
N PRO A 46 -2.77 -7.18 -8.45
CA PRO A 46 -4.20 -6.96 -8.67
C PRO A 46 -5.02 -8.20 -8.36
N PHE A 47 -6.26 -7.98 -7.91
CA PHE A 47 -7.26 -9.05 -7.85
C PHE A 47 -7.82 -9.31 -9.24
N VAL A 48 -8.33 -10.53 -9.45
CA VAL A 48 -9.12 -10.87 -10.62
C VAL A 48 -10.60 -10.70 -10.24
N PRO A 49 -11.27 -9.63 -10.69
CA PRO A 49 -12.68 -9.40 -10.34
C PRO A 49 -13.57 -10.56 -10.77
N GLY A 50 -14.50 -10.94 -9.90
CA GLY A 50 -15.41 -12.04 -10.18
C GLY A 50 -14.84 -13.44 -9.88
N THR A 51 -13.53 -13.55 -9.62
CA THR A 51 -12.85 -14.81 -9.34
C THR A 51 -12.21 -14.83 -7.96
N ASP A 52 -11.42 -13.80 -7.65
CA ASP A 52 -10.74 -13.74 -6.36
C ASP A 52 -11.70 -13.34 -5.25
N ARG A 53 -11.42 -13.86 -4.05
CA ARG A 53 -12.07 -13.40 -2.82
C ARG A 53 -11.10 -12.56 -2.02
N ARG A 54 -11.62 -11.50 -1.40
CA ARG A 54 -10.81 -10.57 -0.64
C ARG A 54 -11.39 -10.31 0.74
N LEU A 55 -10.52 -9.93 1.67
CA LEU A 55 -10.90 -9.42 2.97
C LEU A 55 -10.76 -7.90 2.96
N VAL A 56 -11.72 -7.22 3.56
CA VAL A 56 -11.74 -5.76 3.69
C VAL A 56 -11.72 -5.43 5.17
N PHE A 57 -10.81 -4.55 5.56
CA PHE A 57 -10.70 -4.08 6.95
C PHE A 57 -10.01 -2.73 6.98
N SER A 58 -10.19 -1.99 8.08
CA SER A 58 -9.51 -0.71 8.26
C SER A 58 -8.12 -0.91 8.84
N HIS A 59 -7.17 -0.13 8.34
CA HIS A 59 -5.78 -0.23 8.75
C HIS A 59 -5.15 1.17 8.82
N SER A 60 -4.34 1.39 9.85
CA SER A 60 -3.47 2.56 9.93
C SER A 60 -2.06 2.15 9.58
N PRO A 61 -1.47 2.71 8.52
CA PRO A 61 -0.08 2.41 8.16
C PRO A 61 0.94 3.20 8.98
N PHE A 62 0.48 3.93 9.99
CA PHE A 62 1.32 4.76 10.84
C PHE A 62 1.54 4.11 12.20
N GLU A 63 2.73 4.32 12.77
CA GLU A 63 3.04 3.87 14.13
C GLU A 63 2.63 4.88 15.18
N LYS A 64 2.66 6.19 14.82
CA LYS A 64 2.32 7.29 15.72
C LYS A 64 0.95 7.85 15.41
N GLN A 65 0.23 8.26 16.45
CA GLN A 65 -1.03 8.99 16.30
C GLN A 65 -0.75 10.47 16.09
N ASN A 66 -1.26 11.05 15.01
CA ASN A 66 -1.25 12.48 14.75
C ASN A 66 -2.33 12.87 13.74
N ALA A 67 -2.43 14.16 13.45
CA ALA A 67 -3.47 14.68 12.57
C ALA A 67 -3.34 14.22 11.11
N TYR A 68 -2.17 13.70 10.71
CA TYR A 68 -1.94 13.24 9.35
C TYR A 68 -2.29 11.78 9.14
N ASN A 69 -2.68 11.04 10.18
CA ASN A 69 -3.04 9.64 10.05
C ASN A 69 -4.27 9.50 9.16
N GLN A 70 -4.18 8.62 8.20
CA GLN A 70 -5.28 8.30 7.31
C GLN A 70 -5.59 6.82 7.44
N ASN A 71 -6.52 6.50 8.32
CA ASN A 71 -7.03 5.16 8.47
C ASN A 71 -8.07 4.93 7.39
N GLY A 72 -8.07 3.77 6.79
CA GLY A 72 -9.05 3.48 5.77
C GLY A 72 -9.09 2.01 5.41
N PRO A 73 -10.09 1.63 4.61
CA PRO A 73 -10.22 0.25 4.20
C PRO A 73 -9.10 -0.14 3.25
N ILE A 74 -8.52 -1.32 3.51
CA ILE A 74 -7.57 -1.95 2.61
C ILE A 74 -8.03 -3.37 2.30
N PHE A 75 -7.40 -3.98 1.31
CA PHE A 75 -7.76 -5.31 0.83
C PHE A 75 -6.58 -6.26 0.92
N ILE A 76 -6.85 -7.50 1.31
CA ILE A 76 -5.92 -8.61 1.16
C ILE A 76 -6.66 -9.79 0.56
N HIS A 77 -5.94 -10.74 -0.06
CA HIS A 77 -6.55 -11.99 -0.49
C HIS A 77 -7.12 -12.75 0.72
N ALA A 78 -8.28 -13.35 0.56
CA ALA A 78 -8.87 -14.19 1.60
C ALA A 78 -8.01 -15.42 1.87
N LYS A 79 -7.36 -15.94 0.84
CA LYS A 79 -6.40 -17.06 0.95
C LYS A 79 -5.01 -16.53 1.29
N GLU A 80 -4.15 -17.38 1.83
CA GLU A 80 -2.76 -17.05 2.04
C GLU A 80 -2.07 -16.78 0.70
N VAL A 81 -1.27 -15.71 0.68
CA VAL A 81 -0.41 -15.35 -0.45
C VAL A 81 0.94 -14.91 0.11
N GLU A 82 1.99 -15.08 -0.69
CA GLU A 82 3.31 -14.60 -0.29
C GLU A 82 3.40 -13.08 -0.40
N PRO A 83 4.09 -12.43 0.54
CA PRO A 83 4.36 -11.01 0.43
C PRO A 83 5.18 -10.68 -0.83
N TYR A 84 4.96 -9.51 -1.37
CA TYR A 84 5.73 -9.02 -2.51
C TYR A 84 7.23 -9.09 -2.21
N GLY A 85 8.01 -9.70 -3.11
CA GLY A 85 9.40 -10.03 -2.86
C GLY A 85 10.44 -9.16 -3.56
N ASP A 86 10.10 -8.51 -4.66
CA ASP A 86 11.05 -7.69 -5.42
C ASP A 86 11.09 -6.26 -4.85
N ILE A 87 11.53 -6.16 -3.60
CA ILE A 87 11.34 -4.97 -2.75
C ILE A 87 12.09 -3.72 -3.19
N HIS A 88 13.05 -3.82 -4.10
CA HIS A 88 13.76 -2.64 -4.61
C HIS A 88 13.19 -2.14 -5.93
N ARG A 89 12.01 -2.62 -6.28
CA ARG A 89 11.32 -2.27 -7.51
C ARG A 89 9.84 -2.08 -7.21
N PHE A 90 9.24 -1.01 -7.75
CA PHE A 90 7.81 -0.81 -7.60
C PHE A 90 7.06 -1.96 -8.27
N PRO A 91 5.93 -2.46 -7.69
CA PRO A 91 5.24 -3.62 -8.26
C PRO A 91 4.92 -3.43 -9.74
N PRO A 92 5.47 -4.28 -10.63
CA PRO A 92 5.33 -4.08 -12.08
C PRO A 92 3.88 -4.14 -12.56
N ALA A 93 3.06 -4.98 -11.95
CA ALA A 93 1.66 -5.13 -12.34
C ALA A 93 0.84 -3.85 -12.05
N ILE A 94 1.19 -3.11 -11.02
CA ILE A 94 0.56 -1.83 -10.69
C ILE A 94 1.10 -0.74 -11.62
N LYS A 95 2.42 -0.70 -11.78
CA LYS A 95 3.10 0.27 -12.65
C LYS A 95 2.61 0.19 -14.10
N ALA A 96 2.33 -1.01 -14.57
CA ALA A 96 1.91 -1.25 -15.96
C ALA A 96 0.46 -0.82 -16.25
N ASP A 97 -0.32 -0.49 -15.23
CA ASP A 97 -1.75 -0.18 -15.38
C ASP A 97 -2.11 1.14 -14.68
N PRO A 98 -1.62 2.28 -15.20
CA PRO A 98 -1.90 3.58 -14.59
C PRO A 98 -3.36 3.99 -14.69
N GLU A 99 -4.13 3.40 -15.59
CA GLU A 99 -5.56 3.69 -15.73
C GLU A 99 -6.34 3.19 -14.51
N ASN A 100 -6.09 1.95 -14.08
CA ASN A 100 -6.74 1.37 -12.91
C ASN A 100 -6.02 1.70 -11.60
N PHE A 101 -4.74 2.07 -11.66
CA PHE A 101 -3.92 2.40 -10.50
C PHE A 101 -3.23 3.75 -10.69
N PRO A 102 -4.01 4.85 -10.75
CA PRO A 102 -3.41 6.18 -10.72
C PRO A 102 -2.79 6.42 -9.34
N LEU A 103 -1.57 6.94 -9.30
CA LEU A 103 -0.80 7.00 -8.06
C LEU A 103 -0.47 8.42 -7.64
N THR A 104 -0.61 8.67 -6.34
CA THR A 104 -0.04 9.83 -5.65
C THR A 104 0.96 9.31 -4.62
N LEU A 105 2.14 9.91 -4.59
CA LEU A 105 3.17 9.62 -3.59
C LEU A 105 3.09 10.69 -2.51
N ILE A 106 2.98 10.25 -1.27
CA ILE A 106 2.89 11.14 -0.11
C ILE A 106 4.07 10.85 0.80
N GLY A 107 4.89 11.86 1.06
CA GLY A 107 6.09 11.75 1.87
C GLY A 107 5.88 12.22 3.29
N TYR A 108 6.45 11.48 4.23
CA TYR A 108 6.37 11.76 5.65
C TYR A 108 7.77 11.83 6.27
N ASP A 109 7.94 12.72 7.25
CA ASP A 109 9.20 12.83 7.98
C ASP A 109 9.29 11.79 9.11
N ARG A 110 10.37 11.87 9.91
CA ARG A 110 10.59 10.94 11.02
C ARG A 110 9.52 11.01 12.11
N ASP A 111 8.81 12.15 12.19
CA ASP A 111 7.71 12.32 13.15
C ASP A 111 6.36 11.93 12.54
N GLN A 112 6.38 11.33 11.35
CA GLN A 112 5.21 10.88 10.59
C GLN A 112 4.27 12.02 10.21
N GLN A 113 4.84 13.20 9.99
CA GLN A 113 4.12 14.38 9.48
C GLN A 113 4.31 14.49 7.97
N MET A 114 3.24 14.82 7.26
CA MET A 114 3.28 14.95 5.80
C MET A 114 4.12 16.15 5.39
N VAL A 115 5.14 15.91 4.56
CA VAL A 115 6.05 16.97 4.09
C VAL A 115 6.18 17.03 2.57
N PHE A 116 5.54 16.10 1.86
CA PHE A 116 5.69 16.03 0.40
C PHE A 116 4.48 15.33 -0.22
N THR A 117 4.05 15.82 -1.39
CA THR A 117 2.98 15.17 -2.18
C THR A 117 3.30 15.33 -3.66
N LYS A 118 3.18 14.27 -4.41
CA LYS A 118 3.42 14.28 -5.86
C LYS A 118 2.53 13.29 -6.59
N LEU A 119 1.78 13.79 -7.57
CA LEU A 119 1.06 12.93 -8.51
C LEU A 119 2.08 12.29 -9.47
N VAL A 120 2.02 10.98 -9.63
CA VAL A 120 2.96 10.26 -10.50
C VAL A 120 2.71 10.57 -11.98
N GLY A 121 1.45 10.55 -12.41
CA GLY A 121 1.10 10.83 -13.79
C GLY A 121 1.80 9.89 -14.77
N GLU A 122 2.48 10.47 -15.77
CA GLU A 122 3.19 9.71 -16.80
C GLU A 122 4.65 9.42 -16.42
N ALA A 123 5.10 9.86 -15.26
CA ALA A 123 6.47 9.64 -14.81
C ALA A 123 6.71 8.16 -14.51
N ASP A 124 7.96 7.72 -14.63
CA ASP A 124 8.39 6.41 -14.17
C ASP A 124 8.42 6.44 -12.64
N VAL A 125 7.61 5.60 -12.01
CA VAL A 125 7.42 5.64 -10.56
C VAL A 125 8.70 5.25 -9.80
N ASP A 126 9.47 4.29 -10.31
CA ASP A 126 10.74 3.89 -9.68
C ASP A 126 11.75 5.03 -9.66
N GLU A 127 11.92 5.70 -10.80
CA GLU A 127 12.82 6.85 -10.90
C GLU A 127 12.33 8.01 -10.03
N LEU A 128 11.02 8.24 -10.01
CA LEU A 128 10.43 9.31 -9.21
C LEU A 128 10.64 9.09 -7.72
N ILE A 129 10.43 7.86 -7.23
CA ILE A 129 10.66 7.53 -5.82
C ILE A 129 12.13 7.77 -5.45
N ALA A 130 13.06 7.29 -6.26
CA ALA A 130 14.49 7.48 -6.00
C ALA A 130 14.85 8.96 -5.96
N ARG A 131 14.32 9.75 -6.88
CA ARG A 131 14.56 11.18 -6.95
C ARG A 131 13.99 11.92 -5.73
N ILE A 132 12.79 11.54 -5.28
CA ILE A 132 12.17 12.14 -4.10
C ILE A 132 13.08 11.99 -2.89
N PHE A 133 13.60 10.79 -2.65
CA PHE A 133 14.49 10.55 -1.51
C PHE A 133 15.84 11.28 -1.66
N GLU A 134 16.35 11.42 -2.87
CA GLU A 134 17.60 12.16 -3.12
C GLU A 134 17.45 13.66 -2.92
N GLU A 135 16.33 14.23 -3.34
CA GLU A 135 16.09 15.68 -3.34
C GLU A 135 15.45 16.20 -2.06
N ASN A 136 14.85 15.32 -1.26
CA ASN A 136 14.11 15.69 -0.04
C ASN A 136 14.60 14.86 1.14
N LEU A 137 15.69 15.31 1.75
CA LEU A 137 16.37 14.56 2.83
C LEU A 137 15.51 14.40 4.10
N ASN A 138 14.46 15.21 4.24
CA ASN A 138 13.53 15.10 5.38
C ASN A 138 12.44 14.05 5.16
N VAL A 139 12.30 13.49 3.95
CA VAL A 139 11.35 12.41 3.70
C VAL A 139 11.94 11.10 4.21
N GLU A 140 11.28 10.52 5.21
CA GLU A 140 11.68 9.25 5.81
C GLU A 140 11.05 8.07 5.08
N PHE A 141 9.78 8.21 4.70
CA PHE A 141 9.07 7.16 3.94
C PHE A 141 7.98 7.76 3.06
N LEU A 142 7.55 6.99 2.09
CA LEU A 142 6.48 7.35 1.16
C LEU A 142 5.32 6.37 1.26
N HIS A 143 4.10 6.90 1.17
CA HIS A 143 2.93 6.08 0.89
C HIS A 143 2.52 6.28 -0.56
N ALA A 144 2.27 5.20 -1.28
CA ALA A 144 1.69 5.24 -2.61
C ALA A 144 0.18 5.01 -2.47
N ARG A 145 -0.61 5.96 -2.98
CA ARG A 145 -2.07 5.92 -2.89
C ARG A 145 -2.68 6.10 -4.27
N ASN A 146 -3.93 5.69 -4.39
CA ASN A 146 -4.72 6.05 -5.57
C ASN A 146 -4.93 7.56 -5.58
N ALA A 147 -4.73 8.13 -6.77
CA ALA A 147 -4.90 9.56 -6.94
C ALA A 147 -6.38 9.95 -6.93
#